data_9463648a138cd418c8a049eec02fe7a5
#
_entry.id   9463648a138cd418c8a049eec02fe7a5
#
_cell.length_a   1.000
_cell.length_b   1.000
_cell.length_c   1.000
_cell.angle_alpha   90.00
_cell.angle_beta   90.00
_cell.angle_gamma   90.00
#
_symmetry.space_group_name_H-M   'P 1'
#
loop_
_entity.id
_entity.type
_entity.pdbx_description
1 polymer ?
#
loop_
_entity_poly.entity_id
_entity_poly.type
_entity_poly.pdbx_seq_one_letter_code
_entity_poly.pdbx_strand_id
1 'polypeptide(L)'
;MATLNDLQNAIDALLAHPLGPGSYQLVQPVAPKAYEAYVFGLCLRAVRELGAQPLLRGICAAPNPFVFRGAPGQIHSDHRNYGYASFTLNQQEFEIHAGVEFVGTSGMTHELDVCIMHADEAHACRRQPNDPSASSVFGAWECKFYDHDLDKHLARAFVGLVDDFGTNLRLAGFCSNQTHDQMKDYFQPQRRPYPHLLLSPLDPASETRFVGVLSAELKKMTKA
;
A
#
# COMPACT_ATOMS: atom_id res chain seq x y z
N MET A 1 -19.91 5.11 9.43
CA MET A 1 -18.68 4.30 9.23
C MET A 1 -18.87 3.48 7.97
N ALA A 2 -17.82 3.34 7.13
CA ALA A 2 -17.89 2.50 5.96
C ALA A 2 -18.05 1.02 6.36
N THR A 3 -18.78 0.27 5.56
CA THR A 3 -18.99 -1.16 5.73
C THR A 3 -18.04 -1.97 4.82
N LEU A 4 -18.00 -3.29 5.00
CA LEU A 4 -17.28 -4.18 4.08
C LEU A 4 -17.80 -4.01 2.64
N ASN A 5 -19.12 -3.87 2.46
CA ASN A 5 -19.73 -3.68 1.14
C ASN A 5 -19.34 -2.35 0.50
N ASP A 6 -19.22 -1.26 1.28
CA ASP A 6 -18.75 0.03 0.76
C ASP A 6 -17.29 -0.08 0.27
N LEU A 7 -16.44 -0.79 1.02
CA LEU A 7 -15.06 -1.06 0.62
C LEU A 7 -15.00 -1.90 -0.66
N GLN A 8 -15.79 -2.96 -0.77
CA GLN A 8 -15.83 -3.82 -1.95
C GLN A 8 -16.27 -3.04 -3.20
N ASN A 9 -17.31 -2.21 -3.10
CA ASN A 9 -17.76 -1.36 -4.19
C ASN A 9 -16.66 -0.36 -4.62
N ALA A 10 -15.93 0.21 -3.66
CA ALA A 10 -14.81 1.12 -3.97
C ALA A 10 -13.65 0.37 -4.65
N ILE A 11 -13.31 -0.83 -4.20
CA ILE A 11 -12.26 -1.66 -4.82
C ILE A 11 -12.65 -2.00 -6.26
N ASP A 12 -13.90 -2.41 -6.51
CA ASP A 12 -14.41 -2.69 -7.86
C ASP A 12 -14.21 -1.48 -8.78
N ALA A 13 -14.59 -0.28 -8.32
CA ALA A 13 -14.42 0.95 -9.09
C ALA A 13 -12.95 1.29 -9.35
N LEU A 14 -12.07 1.10 -8.37
CA LEU A 14 -10.64 1.43 -8.47
C LEU A 14 -9.86 0.44 -9.34
N LEU A 15 -10.23 -0.85 -9.33
CA LEU A 15 -9.58 -1.89 -10.15
C LEU A 15 -10.11 -1.91 -11.59
N ALA A 16 -11.37 -1.56 -11.81
CA ALA A 16 -12.05 -1.68 -13.10
C ALA A 16 -11.45 -0.80 -14.21
N HIS A 17 -10.85 0.33 -13.89
CA HIS A 17 -10.34 1.27 -14.91
C HIS A 17 -8.80 1.18 -15.04
N PRO A 18 -8.23 1.04 -16.26
CA PRO A 18 -8.81 0.86 -17.60
C PRO A 18 -8.97 -0.62 -18.02
N LEU A 19 -8.83 -1.56 -17.11
CA LEU A 19 -8.68 -2.99 -17.40
C LEU A 19 -10.02 -3.75 -17.59
N GLY A 20 -11.13 -3.02 -17.57
CA GLY A 20 -12.47 -3.62 -17.57
C GLY A 20 -12.89 -4.09 -16.18
N PRO A 21 -14.11 -4.63 -16.02
CA PRO A 21 -14.59 -5.15 -14.75
C PRO A 21 -13.70 -6.33 -14.34
N GLY A 22 -12.68 -6.06 -13.52
CA GLY A 22 -11.77 -7.07 -13.01
C GLY A 22 -12.43 -7.81 -11.86
N SER A 23 -12.53 -9.11 -11.94
CA SER A 23 -12.81 -9.90 -10.76
C SER A 23 -11.59 -9.87 -9.85
N TYR A 24 -11.79 -9.60 -8.57
CA TYR A 24 -10.77 -9.76 -7.54
C TYR A 24 -11.24 -10.74 -6.46
N GLN A 25 -10.30 -11.25 -5.70
CA GLN A 25 -10.55 -12.13 -4.59
C GLN A 25 -9.77 -11.64 -3.36
N LEU A 26 -10.48 -11.42 -2.26
CA LEU A 26 -9.89 -11.32 -0.94
C LEU A 26 -9.76 -12.73 -0.38
N VAL A 27 -8.54 -13.18 -0.05
CA VAL A 27 -8.33 -14.50 0.59
C VAL A 27 -9.05 -14.56 1.94
N GLN A 28 -9.10 -13.43 2.65
CA GLN A 28 -9.92 -13.22 3.83
C GLN A 28 -10.89 -12.06 3.56
N PRO A 29 -12.17 -12.32 3.33
CA PRO A 29 -13.16 -11.28 3.02
C PRO A 29 -13.66 -10.60 4.31
N VAL A 30 -12.75 -9.93 5.01
CA VAL A 30 -13.01 -9.14 6.22
C VAL A 30 -12.65 -7.68 6.00
N ALA A 31 -13.29 -6.78 6.74
CA ALA A 31 -13.14 -5.34 6.52
C ALA A 31 -11.69 -4.83 6.61
N PRO A 32 -10.82 -5.29 7.53
CA PRO A 32 -9.42 -4.87 7.54
C PRO A 32 -8.69 -5.21 6.23
N LYS A 33 -8.85 -6.42 5.69
CA LYS A 33 -8.21 -6.84 4.43
C LYS A 33 -8.83 -6.17 3.19
N ALA A 34 -10.11 -5.89 3.21
CA ALA A 34 -10.74 -5.06 2.20
C ALA A 34 -10.21 -3.61 2.26
N TYR A 35 -9.88 -3.10 3.43
CA TYR A 35 -9.33 -1.76 3.59
C TYR A 35 -7.91 -1.65 3.00
N GLU A 36 -7.05 -2.65 3.20
CA GLU A 36 -5.74 -2.74 2.54
C GLU A 36 -5.89 -2.75 1.00
N ALA A 37 -6.82 -3.55 0.47
CA ALA A 37 -7.12 -3.60 -0.97
C ALA A 37 -7.67 -2.27 -1.50
N TYR A 38 -8.46 -1.55 -0.72
CA TYR A 38 -8.95 -0.21 -1.04
C TYR A 38 -7.80 0.81 -1.11
N VAL A 39 -6.89 0.82 -0.14
CA VAL A 39 -5.70 1.69 -0.16
C VAL A 39 -4.79 1.35 -1.35
N PHE A 40 -4.59 0.08 -1.66
CA PHE A 40 -3.91 -0.36 -2.88
C PHE A 40 -4.57 0.25 -4.14
N GLY A 41 -5.89 0.21 -4.22
CA GLY A 41 -6.66 0.81 -5.32
C GLY A 41 -6.47 2.32 -5.45
N LEU A 42 -6.37 3.04 -4.31
CA LEU A 42 -6.04 4.48 -4.30
C LEU A 42 -4.61 4.76 -4.81
N CYS A 43 -3.66 3.87 -4.53
CA CYS A 43 -2.32 3.96 -5.12
C CYS A 43 -2.38 3.82 -6.66
N LEU A 44 -3.17 2.90 -7.19
CA LEU A 44 -3.40 2.78 -8.63
C LEU A 44 -3.98 4.06 -9.23
N ARG A 45 -4.96 4.66 -8.56
CA ARG A 45 -5.56 5.92 -8.99
C ARG A 45 -4.52 7.04 -9.04
N ALA A 46 -3.68 7.17 -8.01
CA ALA A 46 -2.61 8.17 -7.98
C ALA A 46 -1.63 8.03 -9.16
N VAL A 47 -1.26 6.79 -9.49
CA VAL A 47 -0.38 6.48 -10.63
C VAL A 47 -1.05 6.86 -11.96
N ARG A 48 -2.34 6.56 -12.12
CA ARG A 48 -3.11 6.92 -13.33
C ARG A 48 -3.23 8.43 -13.51
N GLU A 49 -3.42 9.19 -12.43
CA GLU A 49 -3.48 10.65 -12.47
C GLU A 49 -2.16 11.28 -12.95
N LEU A 50 -1.05 10.55 -12.87
CA LEU A 50 0.24 10.96 -13.44
C LEU A 50 0.42 10.57 -14.92
N GLY A 51 -0.60 9.95 -15.53
CA GLY A 51 -0.55 9.48 -16.91
C GLY A 51 0.14 8.12 -17.09
N ALA A 52 0.64 7.49 -16.01
CA ALA A 52 1.15 6.13 -16.09
C ALA A 52 -0.01 5.12 -16.18
N GLN A 53 0.26 3.98 -16.80
CA GLN A 53 -0.71 2.90 -16.98
C GLN A 53 -0.32 1.71 -16.09
N PRO A 54 -0.87 1.58 -14.86
CA PRO A 54 -0.58 0.43 -14.02
C PRO A 54 -1.18 -0.84 -14.61
N LEU A 55 -0.36 -1.89 -14.68
CA LEU A 55 -0.74 -3.21 -15.16
C LEU A 55 -0.92 -4.14 -13.97
N LEU A 56 -2.10 -4.72 -13.81
CA LEU A 56 -2.33 -5.78 -12.84
C LEU A 56 -1.60 -7.04 -13.28
N ARG A 57 -0.87 -7.65 -12.36
CA ARG A 57 -0.06 -8.86 -12.56
C ARG A 57 -0.42 -9.91 -11.52
N GLY A 58 -0.18 -11.16 -11.84
CA GLY A 58 -0.13 -12.24 -10.88
C GLY A 58 1.29 -12.80 -10.82
N ILE A 59 1.68 -13.36 -9.69
CA ILE A 59 3.02 -13.93 -9.49
C ILE A 59 3.30 -15.08 -10.46
N CYS A 60 2.31 -15.97 -10.67
CA CYS A 60 2.48 -17.18 -11.48
C CYS A 60 1.92 -17.04 -12.89
N ALA A 61 0.85 -16.26 -13.06
CA ALA A 61 0.09 -16.19 -14.31
C ALA A 61 -0.65 -14.86 -14.41
N ALA A 62 -1.38 -14.65 -15.52
CA ALA A 62 -2.31 -13.54 -15.65
C ALA A 62 -3.30 -13.50 -14.48
N PRO A 63 -3.59 -12.33 -13.90
CA PRO A 63 -4.42 -12.21 -12.71
C PRO A 63 -5.92 -12.35 -13.07
N ASN A 64 -6.43 -13.55 -12.93
CA ASN A 64 -7.86 -13.82 -13.12
C ASN A 64 -8.33 -14.94 -12.18
N PRO A 65 -8.94 -14.59 -11.02
CA PRO A 65 -9.11 -13.23 -10.46
C PRO A 65 -7.80 -12.60 -9.97
N PHE A 66 -7.80 -11.29 -9.73
CA PHE A 66 -6.72 -10.61 -9.01
C PHE A 66 -6.82 -10.96 -7.52
N VAL A 67 -5.81 -11.63 -6.96
CA VAL A 67 -5.88 -12.20 -5.61
C VAL A 67 -5.11 -11.33 -4.61
N PHE A 68 -5.82 -10.72 -3.67
CA PHE A 68 -5.21 -10.06 -2.52
C PHE A 68 -4.84 -11.06 -1.43
N ARG A 69 -3.69 -10.87 -0.79
CA ARG A 69 -3.24 -11.69 0.34
C ARG A 69 -4.19 -11.55 1.54
N GLY A 70 -4.36 -12.63 2.29
CA GLY A 70 -5.14 -12.62 3.53
C GLY A 70 -4.28 -12.46 4.79
N ALA A 71 -2.96 -12.64 4.65
CA ALA A 71 -1.96 -12.54 5.71
C ALA A 71 -0.64 -12.07 5.10
N PRO A 72 0.32 -11.60 5.93
CA PRO A 72 1.67 -11.31 5.51
C PRO A 72 2.28 -12.47 4.73
N GLY A 73 3.09 -12.15 3.75
CA GLY A 73 3.77 -13.21 3.01
C GLY A 73 4.91 -12.72 2.14
N GLN A 74 5.80 -13.65 1.85
CA GLN A 74 6.98 -13.42 1.05
C GLN A 74 6.61 -13.04 -0.39
N ILE A 75 7.32 -12.09 -0.96
CA ILE A 75 7.07 -11.58 -2.32
C ILE A 75 7.15 -12.68 -3.39
N HIS A 76 7.97 -13.70 -3.14
CA HIS A 76 8.18 -14.84 -4.04
C HIS A 76 7.24 -16.03 -3.79
N SER A 77 6.35 -15.94 -2.79
CA SER A 77 5.43 -17.03 -2.46
C SER A 77 4.44 -17.27 -3.59
N ASP A 78 4.49 -18.46 -4.19
CA ASP A 78 3.73 -18.86 -5.38
C ASP A 78 2.58 -19.85 -5.11
N HIS A 79 2.33 -20.20 -3.83
CA HIS A 79 1.25 -21.13 -3.47
C HIS A 79 -0.15 -20.65 -3.89
N ARG A 80 -0.28 -19.36 -4.22
CA ARG A 80 -1.42 -18.75 -4.90
C ARG A 80 -0.91 -17.71 -5.90
N ASN A 81 -1.70 -17.45 -6.94
CA ASN A 81 -1.40 -16.42 -7.92
C ASN A 81 -1.72 -15.01 -7.35
N TYR A 82 -1.00 -14.61 -6.28
CA TYR A 82 -1.18 -13.30 -5.66
C TYR A 82 -0.94 -12.16 -6.64
N GLY A 83 -1.80 -11.14 -6.53
CA GLY A 83 -1.77 -9.97 -7.40
C GLY A 83 -0.82 -8.88 -6.90
N TYR A 84 -0.21 -8.20 -7.85
CA TYR A 84 0.49 -6.93 -7.67
C TYR A 84 0.24 -6.05 -8.89
N ALA A 85 0.57 -4.76 -8.81
CA ALA A 85 0.52 -3.90 -9.99
C ALA A 85 1.91 -3.43 -10.36
N SER A 86 2.25 -3.42 -11.65
CA SER A 86 3.49 -2.82 -12.17
C SER A 86 3.18 -1.56 -12.93
N PHE A 87 4.06 -0.55 -12.84
CA PHE A 87 3.96 0.67 -13.63
C PHE A 87 5.34 1.27 -13.88
N THR A 88 5.43 2.03 -14.96
CA THR A 88 6.64 2.77 -15.30
C THR A 88 6.40 4.27 -15.12
N LEU A 89 7.30 4.94 -14.45
CA LEU A 89 7.32 6.39 -14.30
C LEU A 89 8.74 6.89 -14.56
N ASN A 90 8.91 7.76 -15.58
CA ASN A 90 10.22 8.29 -16.00
C ASN A 90 11.30 7.22 -16.21
N GLN A 91 10.96 6.19 -16.95
CA GLN A 91 11.85 5.07 -17.29
C GLN A 91 12.25 4.19 -16.10
N GLN A 92 11.73 4.46 -14.91
CA GLN A 92 11.87 3.58 -13.75
C GLN A 92 10.63 2.72 -13.58
N GLU A 93 10.85 1.45 -13.28
CA GLU A 93 9.78 0.50 -13.04
C GLU A 93 9.54 0.34 -11.53
N PHE A 94 8.27 0.31 -11.17
CA PHE A 94 7.79 0.16 -9.81
C PHE A 94 6.73 -0.93 -9.73
N GLU A 95 6.59 -1.48 -8.54
CA GLU A 95 5.49 -2.38 -8.21
C GLU A 95 4.72 -1.88 -6.98
N ILE A 96 3.40 -2.08 -6.98
CA ILE A 96 2.52 -1.86 -5.83
C ILE A 96 2.13 -3.23 -5.30
N HIS A 97 2.33 -3.45 -4.02
CA HIS A 97 1.99 -4.69 -3.33
C HIS A 97 1.08 -4.46 -2.13
N ALA A 98 0.33 -5.49 -1.74
CA ALA A 98 -0.40 -5.56 -0.48
C ALA A 98 0.03 -6.80 0.31
N GLY A 99 0.25 -6.65 1.64
CA GLY A 99 0.57 -7.74 2.55
C GLY A 99 1.91 -8.43 2.26
N VAL A 100 2.99 -7.67 2.03
CA VAL A 100 4.32 -8.22 1.72
C VAL A 100 5.29 -8.03 2.87
N GLU A 101 6.05 -9.08 3.18
CA GLU A 101 7.17 -9.06 4.10
C GLU A 101 8.41 -8.44 3.45
N PHE A 102 9.21 -7.74 4.25
CA PHE A 102 10.49 -7.15 3.84
C PHE A 102 11.46 -7.07 5.03
N VAL A 103 12.74 -6.92 4.76
CA VAL A 103 13.79 -6.84 5.77
C VAL A 103 14.14 -5.37 6.04
N GLY A 104 13.96 -4.95 7.30
CA GLY A 104 14.35 -3.63 7.79
C GLY A 104 15.87 -3.44 7.87
N THR A 105 16.31 -2.22 8.16
CA THR A 105 17.74 -1.90 8.36
C THR A 105 18.33 -2.57 9.59
N SER A 106 17.48 -2.93 10.56
CA SER A 106 17.87 -3.72 11.74
C SER A 106 18.11 -5.21 11.42
N GLY A 107 17.72 -5.68 10.23
CA GLY A 107 17.69 -7.09 9.86
C GLY A 107 16.44 -7.84 10.32
N MET A 108 15.48 -7.15 10.94
CA MET A 108 14.19 -7.75 11.29
C MET A 108 13.25 -7.77 10.10
N THR A 109 12.44 -8.83 10.01
CA THR A 109 11.35 -8.91 9.03
C THR A 109 10.12 -8.18 9.55
N HIS A 110 9.55 -7.35 8.69
CA HIS A 110 8.32 -6.60 8.91
C HIS A 110 7.30 -6.88 7.82
N GLU A 111 6.02 -6.62 8.10
CA GLU A 111 4.96 -6.59 7.09
C GLU A 111 4.69 -5.15 6.67
N LEU A 112 4.35 -4.97 5.38
CA LEU A 112 3.72 -3.77 4.86
C LEU A 112 2.31 -4.10 4.37
N ASP A 113 1.31 -3.42 4.94
CA ASP A 113 -0.08 -3.57 4.50
C ASP A 113 -0.23 -3.16 3.03
N VAL A 114 0.35 -2.01 2.63
CA VAL A 114 0.47 -1.59 1.22
C VAL A 114 1.82 -0.91 1.01
N CYS A 115 2.50 -1.20 -0.10
CA CYS A 115 3.74 -0.53 -0.45
C CYS A 115 3.90 -0.27 -1.96
N ILE A 116 4.76 0.72 -2.28
CA ILE A 116 5.33 0.92 -3.61
C ILE A 116 6.83 0.69 -3.49
N MET A 117 7.40 -0.14 -4.34
CA MET A 117 8.81 -0.48 -4.35
C MET A 117 9.40 -0.50 -5.75
N HIS A 118 10.73 -0.48 -5.85
CA HIS A 118 11.44 -0.64 -7.11
C HIS A 118 11.24 -2.05 -7.66
N ALA A 119 10.90 -2.16 -8.95
CA ALA A 119 10.62 -3.44 -9.59
C ALA A 119 11.86 -4.34 -9.70
N ASP A 120 13.06 -3.77 -9.83
CA ASP A 120 14.32 -4.53 -9.92
C ASP A 120 14.53 -5.41 -8.69
N GLU A 121 14.31 -4.87 -7.49
CA GLU A 121 14.40 -5.63 -6.24
C GLU A 121 13.33 -6.70 -6.17
N ALA A 122 12.07 -6.36 -6.49
CA ALA A 122 10.97 -7.31 -6.51
C ALA A 122 11.26 -8.49 -7.46
N HIS A 123 11.80 -8.19 -8.64
CA HIS A 123 12.22 -9.22 -9.62
C HIS A 123 13.39 -10.05 -9.10
N ALA A 124 14.38 -9.44 -8.44
CA ALA A 124 15.51 -10.15 -7.85
C ALA A 124 15.05 -11.12 -6.75
N CYS A 125 14.18 -10.66 -5.84
CA CYS A 125 13.63 -11.46 -4.75
C CYS A 125 12.75 -12.63 -5.23
N ARG A 126 12.05 -12.47 -6.36
CA ARG A 126 11.31 -13.59 -6.97
C ARG A 126 12.21 -14.62 -7.66
N ARG A 127 13.33 -14.18 -8.24
CA ARG A 127 14.31 -15.12 -8.90
C ARG A 127 15.19 -15.86 -7.89
N GLN A 128 15.57 -15.18 -6.82
CA GLN A 128 16.33 -15.75 -5.71
C GLN A 128 15.52 -15.55 -4.44
N PRO A 129 14.75 -16.56 -3.99
CA PRO A 129 13.79 -16.43 -2.91
C PRO A 129 14.33 -15.74 -1.66
N ASN A 130 14.03 -14.47 -1.52
CA ASN A 130 14.39 -13.60 -0.41
C ASN A 130 13.29 -12.59 -0.17
N ASP A 131 13.25 -11.99 1.02
CA ASP A 131 12.42 -10.84 1.29
C ASP A 131 13.12 -9.56 0.82
N PRO A 132 12.38 -8.61 0.23
CA PRO A 132 12.96 -7.37 -0.26
C PRO A 132 13.51 -6.51 0.87
N SER A 133 14.55 -5.74 0.55
CA SER A 133 15.15 -4.80 1.49
C SER A 133 14.28 -3.54 1.66
N ALA A 134 14.23 -3.01 2.87
CA ALA A 134 13.62 -1.71 3.17
C ALA A 134 14.13 -0.56 2.27
N SER A 135 15.38 -0.65 1.81
CA SER A 135 15.99 0.35 0.92
C SER A 135 15.36 0.45 -0.46
N SER A 136 14.63 -0.58 -0.88
CA SER A 136 13.92 -0.62 -2.18
C SER A 136 12.51 -0.05 -2.11
N VAL A 137 11.99 0.23 -0.91
CA VAL A 137 10.63 0.71 -0.71
C VAL A 137 10.59 2.24 -0.86
N PHE A 138 9.79 2.69 -1.81
CA PHE A 138 9.54 4.10 -2.04
C PHE A 138 8.46 4.68 -1.12
N GLY A 139 7.34 3.95 -0.98
CA GLY A 139 6.20 4.34 -0.17
C GLY A 139 5.65 3.17 0.63
N ALA A 140 5.21 3.41 1.86
CA ALA A 140 4.65 2.42 2.76
C ALA A 140 3.43 2.95 3.50
N TRP A 141 2.39 2.17 3.58
CA TRP A 141 1.17 2.51 4.30
C TRP A 141 0.79 1.39 5.26
N GLU A 142 0.61 1.79 6.52
CA GLU A 142 -0.04 0.98 7.55
C GLU A 142 -1.53 1.24 7.48
N CYS A 143 -2.35 0.19 7.39
CA CYS A 143 -3.80 0.26 7.18
C CYS A 143 -4.55 -0.29 8.39
N LYS A 144 -5.32 0.54 9.06
CA LYS A 144 -6.09 0.14 10.26
C LYS A 144 -7.57 0.45 10.08
N PHE A 145 -8.38 -0.59 10.12
CA PHE A 145 -9.83 -0.50 10.02
C PHE A 145 -10.45 -1.06 11.31
N TYR A 146 -10.98 -0.18 12.14
CA TYR A 146 -11.54 -0.50 13.45
C TYR A 146 -12.94 0.07 13.62
N ASP A 147 -13.72 -0.56 14.47
CA ASP A 147 -15.03 -0.09 14.95
C ASP A 147 -14.94 0.68 16.27
N HIS A 148 -13.75 0.80 16.84
CA HIS A 148 -13.44 1.49 18.08
C HIS A 148 -12.24 2.45 17.90
N ASP A 149 -11.97 3.25 18.94
CA ASP A 149 -10.86 4.20 18.92
C ASP A 149 -9.51 3.50 18.74
N LEU A 150 -8.62 4.17 18.02
CA LEU A 150 -7.28 3.67 17.76
C LEU A 150 -6.42 3.72 19.03
N ASP A 151 -5.66 2.66 19.28
CA ASP A 151 -4.72 2.63 20.40
C ASP A 151 -3.41 3.37 20.03
N LYS A 152 -2.86 4.11 21.00
CA LYS A 152 -1.55 4.77 20.89
C LYS A 152 -0.39 3.80 20.60
N HIS A 153 -0.54 2.52 20.94
CA HIS A 153 0.46 1.50 20.60
C HIS A 153 0.62 1.32 19.10
N LEU A 154 -0.45 1.48 18.32
CA LEU A 154 -0.41 1.43 16.87
C LEU A 154 0.45 2.54 16.28
N ALA A 155 0.34 3.76 16.83
CA ALA A 155 1.18 4.89 16.42
C ALA A 155 2.65 4.65 16.73
N ARG A 156 2.96 4.10 17.91
CA ARG A 156 4.34 3.77 18.29
C ARG A 156 4.93 2.66 17.43
N ALA A 157 4.16 1.61 17.16
CA ALA A 157 4.56 0.52 16.27
C ALA A 157 4.87 1.05 14.86
N PHE A 158 4.01 1.91 14.32
CA PHE A 158 4.21 2.52 13.00
C PHE A 158 5.48 3.39 12.95
N VAL A 159 5.74 4.21 13.98
CA VAL A 159 6.98 5.02 14.03
C VAL A 159 8.21 4.12 14.07
N GLY A 160 8.20 3.06 14.90
CA GLY A 160 9.29 2.09 14.94
C GLY A 160 9.50 1.37 13.60
N LEU A 161 8.41 0.99 12.94
CA LEU A 161 8.46 0.42 11.58
C LEU A 161 9.14 1.37 10.60
N VAL A 162 8.71 2.63 10.56
CA VAL A 162 9.27 3.62 9.62
C VAL A 162 10.72 3.97 9.94
N ASP A 163 11.10 4.01 11.20
CA ASP A 163 12.50 4.22 11.59
C ASP A 163 13.41 3.09 11.09
N ASP A 164 12.90 1.85 11.03
CA ASP A 164 13.66 0.71 10.52
C ASP A 164 13.75 0.65 8.98
N PHE A 165 13.01 1.49 8.26
CA PHE A 165 13.22 1.69 6.81
C PHE A 165 14.47 2.53 6.49
N GLY A 166 14.99 3.27 7.43
CA GLY A 166 16.11 4.16 7.20
C GLY A 166 15.73 5.41 6.39
N THR A 167 16.66 5.94 5.58
CA THR A 167 16.51 7.22 4.88
C THR A 167 15.88 7.14 3.49
N ASN A 168 15.74 5.94 2.94
CA ASN A 168 15.31 5.75 1.56
C ASN A 168 13.80 5.85 1.37
N LEU A 169 13.03 5.60 2.42
CA LEU A 169 11.58 5.73 2.37
C LEU A 169 11.17 7.20 2.11
N ARG A 170 10.50 7.45 1.00
CA ARG A 170 10.11 8.81 0.60
C ARG A 170 8.75 9.21 1.16
N LEU A 171 7.86 8.24 1.28
CA LEU A 171 6.51 8.47 1.76
C LEU A 171 6.09 7.33 2.70
N ALA A 172 5.65 7.69 3.89
CA ALA A 172 5.01 6.77 4.80
C ALA A 172 3.68 7.36 5.27
N GLY A 173 2.66 6.54 5.46
CA GLY A 173 1.35 6.99 5.92
C GLY A 173 0.68 5.98 6.83
N PHE A 174 0.08 6.47 7.91
CA PHE A 174 -0.83 5.69 8.74
C PHE A 174 -2.26 5.96 8.28
N CYS A 175 -2.86 4.99 7.57
CA CYS A 175 -4.20 5.06 7.04
C CYS A 175 -5.20 4.43 8.00
N SER A 176 -6.29 5.13 8.31
CA SER A 176 -7.35 4.56 9.14
C SER A 176 -8.73 5.11 8.80
N ASN A 177 -9.76 4.35 9.15
CA ASN A 177 -11.16 4.76 9.06
C ASN A 177 -11.63 5.55 10.29
N GLN A 178 -10.81 5.65 11.31
CA GLN A 178 -11.07 6.35 12.58
C GLN A 178 -10.03 7.42 12.83
N THR A 179 -10.43 8.49 13.49
CA THR A 179 -9.51 9.51 14.00
C THR A 179 -9.32 9.35 15.50
N HIS A 180 -8.11 9.63 15.95
CA HIS A 180 -7.84 9.89 17.35
C HIS A 180 -6.97 11.16 17.42
N ASP A 181 -7.42 12.20 18.13
CA ASP A 181 -6.72 13.48 18.18
C ASP A 181 -5.29 13.34 18.70
N GLN A 182 -5.09 12.49 19.71
CA GLN A 182 -3.77 12.20 20.26
C GLN A 182 -2.80 11.55 19.26
N MET A 183 -3.27 10.84 18.23
CA MET A 183 -2.41 10.27 17.19
C MET A 183 -1.85 11.36 16.27
N LYS A 184 -2.66 12.35 15.90
CA LYS A 184 -2.21 13.50 15.11
C LYS A 184 -1.10 14.24 15.86
N ASP A 185 -1.33 14.52 17.14
CA ASP A 185 -0.36 15.20 18.01
C ASP A 185 0.91 14.37 18.19
N TYR A 186 0.80 13.05 18.25
CA TYR A 186 1.94 12.14 18.38
C TYR A 186 2.80 12.12 17.12
N PHE A 187 2.21 12.18 15.93
CA PHE A 187 2.97 12.15 14.67
C PHE A 187 3.63 13.51 14.30
N GLN A 188 3.07 14.63 14.76
CA GLN A 188 3.56 15.96 14.40
C GLN A 188 5.02 16.26 14.82
N PRO A 189 5.48 15.94 16.04
CA PRO A 189 6.83 16.27 16.51
C PRO A 189 7.89 15.29 16.03
N GLN A 190 7.55 14.26 15.27
CA GLN A 190 8.51 13.28 14.78
C GLN A 190 9.45 13.92 13.75
N ARG A 191 10.70 13.44 13.71
CA ARG A 191 11.73 13.92 12.76
C ARG A 191 11.29 13.80 11.30
N ARG A 192 10.36 12.88 11.03
CA ARG A 192 9.68 12.72 9.76
C ARG A 192 8.19 12.88 10.03
N PRO A 193 7.54 13.89 9.47
CA PRO A 193 6.10 14.04 9.60
C PRO A 193 5.42 12.88 8.86
N TYR A 194 4.84 11.98 9.62
CA TYR A 194 4.02 10.90 9.07
C TYR A 194 2.58 11.38 9.03
N PRO A 195 1.96 11.46 7.85
CA PRO A 195 0.56 11.82 7.82
C PRO A 195 -0.30 10.70 8.42
N HIS A 196 -1.10 11.04 9.41
CA HIS A 196 -2.27 10.26 9.75
C HIS A 196 -3.35 10.59 8.73
N LEU A 197 -3.71 9.61 7.91
CA LEU A 197 -4.65 9.76 6.81
C LEU A 197 -5.96 9.10 7.21
N LEU A 198 -6.95 9.92 7.55
CA LEU A 198 -8.32 9.44 7.63
C LEU A 198 -8.80 9.15 6.22
N LEU A 199 -9.07 7.89 5.91
CA LEU A 199 -9.51 7.44 4.60
C LEU A 199 -10.82 6.67 4.69
N SER A 200 -11.77 7.02 3.85
CA SER A 200 -13.04 6.32 3.76
C SER A 200 -13.61 6.42 2.34
N PRO A 201 -14.15 5.32 1.79
CA PRO A 201 -14.87 5.37 0.52
C PRO A 201 -16.14 6.24 0.56
N LEU A 202 -16.59 6.58 1.77
CA LEU A 202 -17.72 7.51 1.99
C LEU A 202 -17.29 8.99 2.06
N ASP A 203 -15.98 9.26 2.00
CA ASP A 203 -15.42 10.62 1.99
C ASP A 203 -14.50 10.85 0.79
N PRO A 204 -15.03 11.25 -0.38
CA PRO A 204 -14.23 11.52 -1.57
C PRO A 204 -13.15 12.59 -1.37
N ALA A 205 -13.31 13.50 -0.41
CA ALA A 205 -12.29 14.49 -0.12
C ALA A 205 -11.06 13.86 0.54
N SER A 206 -11.25 12.84 1.39
CA SER A 206 -10.14 12.08 1.97
C SER A 206 -9.36 11.31 0.92
N GLU A 207 -10.05 10.67 -0.02
CA GLU A 207 -9.41 10.00 -1.15
C GLU A 207 -8.60 10.96 -2.02
N THR A 208 -9.19 12.11 -2.36
CA THR A 208 -8.51 13.15 -3.17
C THR A 208 -7.25 13.66 -2.48
N ARG A 209 -7.27 13.85 -1.15
CA ARG A 209 -6.07 14.23 -0.39
C ARG A 209 -4.99 13.15 -0.45
N PHE A 210 -5.36 11.88 -0.21
CA PHE A 210 -4.42 10.76 -0.29
C PHE A 210 -3.75 10.70 -1.67
N VAL A 211 -4.56 10.67 -2.73
CA VAL A 211 -4.11 10.60 -4.12
C VAL A 211 -3.23 11.80 -4.46
N GLY A 212 -3.63 13.01 -4.05
CA GLY A 212 -2.86 14.23 -4.29
C GLY A 212 -1.48 14.22 -3.61
N VAL A 213 -1.39 13.76 -2.36
CA VAL A 213 -0.12 13.63 -1.63
C VAL A 213 0.79 12.62 -2.32
N LEU A 214 0.28 11.44 -2.65
CA LEU A 214 1.06 10.39 -3.33
C LEU A 214 1.51 10.85 -4.72
N SER A 215 0.62 11.44 -5.52
CA SER A 215 0.97 11.96 -6.84
C SER A 215 2.03 13.06 -6.77
N ALA A 216 1.99 13.93 -5.76
CA ALA A 216 2.99 14.97 -5.58
C ALA A 216 4.38 14.39 -5.26
N GLU A 217 4.47 13.35 -4.41
CA GLU A 217 5.73 12.69 -4.10
C GLU A 217 6.28 11.91 -5.31
N LEU A 218 5.43 11.17 -6.01
CA LEU A 218 5.83 10.49 -7.24
C LEU A 218 6.34 11.47 -8.32
N LYS A 219 5.73 12.67 -8.43
CA LYS A 219 6.21 13.72 -9.34
C LYS A 219 7.60 14.25 -8.99
N LYS A 220 8.01 14.24 -7.75
CA LYS A 220 9.35 14.69 -7.37
C LYS A 220 10.45 13.79 -7.93
N MET A 221 10.17 12.51 -8.10
CA MET A 221 11.08 11.55 -8.75
C MET A 221 11.30 11.86 -10.23
N THR A 222 10.39 12.63 -10.84
CA THR A 222 10.46 12.95 -12.26
C THR A 222 11.39 14.11 -12.59
N LYS A 223 11.89 14.81 -11.56
CA LYS A 223 12.68 16.04 -11.74
C LYS A 223 14.16 15.87 -11.37
N ALA A 224 14.56 14.68 -10.96
CA ALA A 224 15.95 14.32 -10.68
C ALA A 224 16.53 13.52 -11.85
#